data_7a61d0d3048dd4d1f4c2c0151a185b7a
#
_entry.id   7a61d0d3048dd4d1f4c2c0151a185b7a
#
_cell.length_a   1.000
_cell.length_b   1.000
_cell.length_c   1.000
_cell.angle_alpha   90.00
_cell.angle_beta   90.00
_cell.angle_gamma   90.00
#
_symmetry.space_group_name_H-M   'P 1'
#
loop_
_entity.id
_entity.type
_entity.pdbx_description
1 polymer ?
#
loop_
_entity_poly.entity_id
_entity_poly.type
_entity_poly.pdbx_seq_one_letter_code
_entity_poly.pdbx_strand_id
1 'polypeptide(L)'
;MITFIIALLVLVGGYFLYGSYVERVFGPDKIRKTPALTMADGVDFIPLPTWKIFMIQFLNIAGLGPIFGAIMGAKFGTASYLWIVLGTIFAGAVHDYLSGMLSIRHEGESLPEIIGRYLGLPTKQLMRGFTVVLMILVGAVFVAGPAGLLAKLTPEYMDVTFWIIVVFFYYMLATLLPVDKIIGKIYPLFAIALLFMAVGILVMLLWNHPALPEITAVSYTHLTLPTI
;
A
#
# COMPACT_ATOMS: atom_id res chain seq x y z
N MET A 1 4.79 -8.11 -23.78
CA MET A 1 4.53 -6.64 -23.70
C MET A 1 3.04 -6.27 -23.84
N ILE A 2 2.28 -6.96 -24.67
CA ILE A 2 0.86 -6.64 -24.91
C ILE A 2 0.03 -6.74 -23.64
N THR A 3 0.15 -7.84 -22.90
CA THR A 3 -0.54 -8.03 -21.61
C THR A 3 -0.22 -6.93 -20.61
N PHE A 4 1.05 -6.54 -20.49
CA PHE A 4 1.47 -5.47 -19.60
C PHE A 4 0.84 -4.12 -19.97
N ILE A 5 0.86 -3.77 -21.26
CA ILE A 5 0.26 -2.51 -21.75
C ILE A 5 -1.25 -2.51 -21.52
N ILE A 6 -1.93 -3.61 -21.81
CA ILE A 6 -3.37 -3.75 -21.58
C ILE A 6 -3.67 -3.61 -20.07
N ALA A 7 -2.92 -4.29 -19.21
CA ALA A 7 -3.07 -4.19 -17.76
C ALA A 7 -2.93 -2.73 -17.26
N LEU A 8 -1.93 -2.01 -17.75
CA LEU A 8 -1.71 -0.60 -17.43
C LEU A 8 -2.87 0.28 -17.91
N LEU A 9 -3.34 0.09 -19.14
CA LEU A 9 -4.47 0.85 -19.69
C LEU A 9 -5.77 0.56 -18.95
N VAL A 10 -6.01 -0.69 -18.56
CA VAL A 10 -7.20 -1.06 -17.75
C VAL A 10 -7.14 -0.46 -16.35
N LEU A 11 -5.97 -0.41 -15.71
CA LEU A 11 -5.81 0.28 -14.42
C LEU A 11 -6.10 1.78 -14.54
N VAL A 12 -5.53 2.45 -15.53
CA VAL A 12 -5.78 3.87 -15.77
C VAL A 12 -7.24 4.12 -16.14
N GLY A 13 -7.81 3.31 -17.04
CA GLY A 13 -9.22 3.37 -17.40
C GLY A 13 -10.15 3.11 -16.21
N GLY A 14 -9.81 2.13 -15.37
CA GLY A 14 -10.53 1.83 -14.11
C GLY A 14 -10.57 3.01 -13.16
N TYR A 15 -9.47 3.75 -13.03
CA TYR A 15 -9.43 4.97 -12.23
C TYR A 15 -10.44 6.00 -12.72
N PHE A 16 -10.45 6.30 -14.02
CA PHE A 16 -11.35 7.32 -14.55
C PHE A 16 -12.82 6.89 -14.63
N LEU A 17 -13.08 5.66 -15.05
CA LEU A 17 -14.44 5.17 -15.25
C LEU A 17 -15.06 4.67 -13.97
N TYR A 18 -14.43 3.68 -13.35
CA TYR A 18 -14.98 3.03 -12.16
C TYR A 18 -14.79 3.88 -10.90
N GLY A 19 -13.66 4.58 -10.78
CA GLY A 19 -13.44 5.53 -9.70
C GLY A 19 -14.47 6.66 -9.68
N SER A 20 -14.81 7.24 -10.85
CA SER A 20 -15.87 8.25 -10.96
C SER A 20 -17.26 7.70 -10.65
N TYR A 21 -17.52 6.43 -10.98
CA TYR A 21 -18.76 5.75 -10.58
C TYR A 21 -18.84 5.59 -9.06
N VAL A 22 -17.78 5.09 -8.43
CA VAL A 22 -17.68 4.93 -6.97
C VAL A 22 -17.85 6.28 -6.25
N GLU A 23 -17.16 7.33 -6.71
CA GLU A 23 -17.31 8.68 -6.17
C GLU A 23 -18.76 9.16 -6.26
N ARG A 24 -19.43 8.91 -7.37
CA ARG A 24 -20.85 9.30 -7.54
C ARG A 24 -21.78 8.53 -6.63
N VAL A 25 -21.56 7.22 -6.44
CA VAL A 25 -22.39 6.36 -5.59
C VAL A 25 -22.25 6.74 -4.12
N PHE A 26 -21.03 6.98 -3.66
CA PHE A 26 -20.77 7.31 -2.24
C PHE A 26 -20.88 8.79 -1.91
N GLY A 27 -20.91 9.67 -2.91
CA GLY A 27 -21.27 11.07 -2.80
C GLY A 27 -20.44 11.87 -1.78
N PRO A 28 -19.17 12.19 -2.06
CA PRO A 28 -18.38 13.02 -1.15
C PRO A 28 -19.00 14.41 -1.04
N ASP A 29 -19.18 14.88 0.18
CA ASP A 29 -19.60 16.27 0.44
C ASP A 29 -18.40 17.22 0.30
N LYS A 30 -18.36 17.96 -0.81
CA LYS A 30 -17.27 18.90 -1.12
C LYS A 30 -17.33 20.20 -0.29
N ILE A 31 -18.43 20.45 0.40
CA ILE A 31 -18.65 21.68 1.19
C ILE A 31 -18.21 21.45 2.64
N ARG A 32 -18.39 20.24 3.15
CA ARG A 32 -18.03 19.89 4.52
C ARG A 32 -16.51 19.94 4.71
N LYS A 33 -16.07 20.76 5.66
CA LYS A 33 -14.65 20.83 6.04
C LYS A 33 -14.23 19.53 6.73
N THR A 34 -13.01 19.11 6.46
CA THR A 34 -12.42 17.92 7.09
C THR A 34 -12.08 18.18 8.57
N PRO A 35 -12.02 17.14 9.43
CA PRO A 35 -11.65 17.28 10.84
C PRO A 35 -10.32 18.00 11.04
N ALA A 36 -9.35 17.78 10.18
CA ALA A 36 -8.05 18.47 10.25
C ALA A 36 -8.15 20.00 10.13
N LEU A 37 -9.25 20.53 9.54
CA LEU A 37 -9.49 21.96 9.45
C LEU A 37 -10.41 22.50 10.56
N THR A 38 -11.32 21.66 11.06
CA THR A 38 -12.32 22.09 12.07
C THR A 38 -11.84 21.86 13.50
N MET A 39 -10.97 20.87 13.72
CA MET A 39 -10.47 20.47 15.04
C MET A 39 -8.94 20.54 15.10
N ALA A 40 -8.31 21.41 14.29
CA ALA A 40 -6.86 21.54 14.25
C ALA A 40 -6.26 21.82 15.63
N ASP A 41 -5.48 20.89 16.16
CA ASP A 41 -4.80 20.96 17.48
C ASP A 41 -3.27 20.97 17.35
N GLY A 42 -2.75 20.72 16.16
CA GLY A 42 -1.31 20.63 15.88
C GLY A 42 -0.65 19.32 16.34
N VAL A 43 -1.41 18.35 16.83
CA VAL A 43 -0.93 17.04 17.29
C VAL A 43 -1.66 15.93 16.53
N ASP A 44 -2.96 15.76 16.75
CA ASP A 44 -3.77 14.71 16.10
C ASP A 44 -4.41 15.20 14.79
N PHE A 45 -4.75 16.47 14.72
CA PHE A 45 -5.41 17.09 13.57
C PHE A 45 -4.53 18.20 12.99
N ILE A 46 -3.74 17.83 11.99
CA ILE A 46 -2.80 18.75 11.33
C ILE A 46 -3.25 19.01 9.89
N PRO A 47 -3.61 20.24 9.52
CA PRO A 47 -3.91 20.57 8.14
C PRO A 47 -2.65 20.53 7.28
N LEU A 48 -2.66 19.70 6.26
CA LEU A 48 -1.57 19.56 5.30
C LEU A 48 -2.02 19.97 3.88
N PRO A 49 -1.12 20.54 3.07
CA PRO A 49 -1.43 20.81 1.67
C PRO A 49 -1.64 19.51 0.89
N THR A 50 -2.55 19.51 -0.08
CA THR A 50 -3.01 18.35 -0.85
C THR A 50 -1.86 17.51 -1.43
N TRP A 51 -0.80 18.15 -1.95
CA TRP A 51 0.33 17.42 -2.51
C TRP A 51 1.09 16.58 -1.47
N LYS A 52 1.20 17.07 -0.22
CA LYS A 52 1.81 16.29 0.87
C LYS A 52 0.93 15.12 1.27
N ILE A 53 -0.39 15.32 1.35
CA ILE A 53 -1.34 14.25 1.63
C ILE A 53 -1.23 13.16 0.54
N PHE A 54 -1.19 13.57 -0.74
CA PHE A 54 -0.99 12.64 -1.86
C PHE A 54 0.30 11.84 -1.70
N MET A 55 1.43 12.50 -1.41
CA MET A 55 2.73 11.81 -1.25
C MET A 55 2.74 10.84 -0.07
N ILE A 56 2.11 11.20 1.05
CA ILE A 56 1.98 10.33 2.23
C ILE A 56 1.14 9.10 1.87
N GLN A 57 0.00 9.27 1.24
CA GLN A 57 -0.86 8.16 0.82
C GLN A 57 -0.19 7.28 -0.22
N PHE A 58 0.48 7.87 -1.21
CA PHE A 58 1.25 7.14 -2.20
C PHE A 58 2.31 6.24 -1.54
N LEU A 59 3.07 6.76 -0.59
CA LEU A 59 4.10 6.01 0.10
C LEU A 59 3.51 4.88 0.99
N ASN A 60 2.37 5.14 1.64
CA ASN A 60 1.68 4.14 2.45
C ASN A 60 1.13 2.98 1.60
N ILE A 61 0.56 3.28 0.44
CA ILE A 61 0.01 2.28 -0.48
C ILE A 61 1.14 1.53 -1.20
N ALA A 62 2.16 2.23 -1.70
CA ALA A 62 3.28 1.64 -2.43
C ALA A 62 4.36 1.03 -1.52
N GLY A 63 4.00 0.59 -0.32
CA GLY A 63 4.90 -0.02 0.66
C GLY A 63 5.38 -1.43 0.28
N LEU A 64 5.99 -2.11 1.25
CA LEU A 64 6.57 -3.45 1.07
C LEU A 64 5.54 -4.49 0.60
N GLY A 65 4.29 -4.42 1.08
CA GLY A 65 3.23 -5.36 0.72
C GLY A 65 2.99 -5.45 -0.79
N PRO A 66 2.62 -4.37 -1.48
CA PRO A 66 2.43 -4.35 -2.93
C PRO A 66 3.67 -4.75 -3.72
N ILE A 67 4.86 -4.35 -3.31
CA ILE A 67 6.11 -4.69 -4.00
C ILE A 67 6.39 -6.19 -3.88
N PHE A 68 6.43 -6.74 -2.67
CA PHE A 68 6.68 -8.17 -2.47
C PHE A 68 5.51 -9.02 -2.93
N GLY A 69 4.27 -8.55 -2.81
CA GLY A 69 3.09 -9.22 -3.33
C GLY A 69 3.14 -9.41 -4.84
N ALA A 70 3.56 -8.38 -5.59
CA ALA A 70 3.76 -8.49 -7.04
C ALA A 70 4.89 -9.46 -7.40
N ILE A 71 6.03 -9.42 -6.67
CA ILE A 71 7.16 -10.34 -6.87
C ILE A 71 6.73 -11.79 -6.58
N MET A 72 5.99 -12.02 -5.50
CA MET A 72 5.44 -13.34 -5.18
C MET A 72 4.38 -13.78 -6.19
N GLY A 73 3.56 -12.85 -6.67
CA GLY A 73 2.58 -13.10 -7.73
C GLY A 73 3.23 -13.58 -9.03
N ALA A 74 4.42 -13.09 -9.36
CA ALA A 74 5.16 -13.52 -10.53
C ALA A 74 5.50 -15.04 -10.52
N LYS A 75 5.60 -15.66 -9.34
CA LYS A 75 5.77 -17.12 -9.22
C LYS A 75 4.56 -17.92 -9.71
N PHE A 76 3.38 -17.31 -9.71
CA PHE A 76 2.14 -17.91 -10.21
C PHE A 76 1.86 -17.55 -11.68
N GLY A 77 2.84 -16.98 -12.36
CA GLY A 77 2.77 -16.63 -13.76
C GLY A 77 1.85 -15.44 -14.04
N THR A 78 1.37 -15.36 -15.28
CA THR A 78 0.60 -14.22 -15.79
C THR A 78 -0.81 -14.10 -15.22
N ALA A 79 -1.34 -15.13 -14.55
CA ALA A 79 -2.61 -15.05 -13.81
C ALA A 79 -2.59 -13.95 -12.73
N SER A 80 -1.41 -13.61 -12.21
CA SER A 80 -1.23 -12.51 -11.27
C SER A 80 -1.66 -11.14 -11.83
N TYR A 81 -1.57 -10.92 -13.13
CA TYR A 81 -2.07 -9.69 -13.76
C TYR A 81 -3.57 -9.48 -13.55
N LEU A 82 -4.36 -10.57 -13.62
CA LEU A 82 -5.81 -10.48 -13.39
C LEU A 82 -6.11 -10.05 -11.95
N TRP A 83 -5.41 -10.66 -10.98
CA TRP A 83 -5.57 -10.28 -9.57
C TRP A 83 -5.10 -8.86 -9.28
N ILE A 84 -3.95 -8.45 -9.83
CA ILE A 84 -3.45 -7.08 -9.66
C ILE A 84 -4.43 -6.09 -10.26
N VAL A 85 -4.87 -6.28 -11.50
CA VAL A 85 -5.72 -5.30 -12.21
C VAL A 85 -7.13 -5.28 -11.63
N LEU A 86 -7.82 -6.42 -11.62
CA LEU A 86 -9.21 -6.48 -11.17
C LEU A 86 -9.33 -6.30 -9.66
N GLY A 87 -8.41 -6.90 -8.89
CA GLY A 87 -8.36 -6.75 -7.44
C GLY A 87 -8.12 -5.30 -7.01
N THR A 88 -7.21 -4.59 -7.70
CA THR A 88 -6.97 -3.17 -7.41
C THR A 88 -8.20 -2.33 -7.74
N ILE A 89 -8.81 -2.50 -8.91
CA ILE A 89 -9.95 -1.67 -9.35
C ILE A 89 -11.18 -1.94 -8.48
N PHE A 90 -11.60 -3.21 -8.35
CA PHE A 90 -12.90 -3.55 -7.75
C PHE A 90 -12.87 -3.76 -6.23
N ALA A 91 -11.71 -4.08 -5.66
CA ALA A 91 -11.59 -4.33 -4.23
C ALA A 91 -10.70 -3.30 -3.53
N GLY A 92 -9.41 -3.24 -3.87
CA GLY A 92 -8.43 -2.43 -3.15
C GLY A 92 -8.77 -0.94 -3.14
N ALA A 93 -8.95 -0.35 -4.32
CA ALA A 93 -9.23 1.09 -4.45
C ALA A 93 -10.57 1.48 -3.81
N VAL A 94 -11.59 0.62 -3.91
CA VAL A 94 -12.90 0.85 -3.26
C VAL A 94 -12.78 0.77 -1.75
N HIS A 95 -12.08 -0.25 -1.24
CA HIS A 95 -11.82 -0.41 0.19
C HIS A 95 -11.10 0.82 0.77
N ASP A 96 -10.02 1.25 0.12
CA ASP A 96 -9.20 2.38 0.61
C ASP A 96 -9.99 3.70 0.55
N TYR A 97 -10.73 3.91 -0.54
CA TYR A 97 -11.61 5.08 -0.67
C TYR A 97 -12.67 5.12 0.41
N LEU A 98 -13.39 4.01 0.63
CA LEU A 98 -14.46 3.94 1.62
C LEU A 98 -13.94 4.05 3.04
N SER A 99 -12.88 3.36 3.40
CA SER A 99 -12.29 3.42 4.74
C SER A 99 -11.81 4.82 5.07
N GLY A 100 -11.16 5.51 4.12
CA GLY A 100 -10.74 6.90 4.25
C GLY A 100 -11.92 7.86 4.39
N MET A 101 -12.94 7.75 3.54
CA MET A 101 -14.12 8.60 3.57
C MET A 101 -14.96 8.41 4.85
N LEU A 102 -15.12 7.17 5.31
CA LEU A 102 -15.81 6.87 6.56
C LEU A 102 -15.04 7.40 7.76
N SER A 103 -13.72 7.24 7.79
CA SER A 103 -12.88 7.79 8.84
C SER A 103 -13.00 9.32 8.92
N ILE A 104 -12.88 10.02 7.79
CA ILE A 104 -13.05 11.49 7.74
C ILE A 104 -14.45 11.91 8.20
N ARG A 105 -15.49 11.16 7.84
CA ARG A 105 -16.87 11.43 8.23
C ARG A 105 -17.12 11.27 9.73
N HIS A 106 -16.36 10.38 10.37
CA HIS A 106 -16.38 10.07 11.80
C HIS A 106 -15.17 10.64 12.55
N GLU A 107 -14.70 11.82 12.16
CA GLU A 107 -13.70 12.61 12.90
C GLU A 107 -12.35 11.90 13.06
N GLY A 108 -11.97 11.03 12.12
CA GLY A 108 -10.70 10.29 12.16
C GLY A 108 -10.78 8.97 12.92
N GLU A 109 -11.99 8.47 13.25
CA GLU A 109 -12.12 7.17 13.92
C GLU A 109 -11.46 6.04 13.14
N SER A 110 -10.91 5.08 13.90
CA SER A 110 -10.31 3.87 13.32
C SER A 110 -11.37 2.93 12.74
N LEU A 111 -10.98 2.07 11.79
CA LEU A 111 -11.91 1.13 11.16
C LEU A 111 -12.67 0.22 12.16
N PRO A 112 -12.05 -0.34 13.22
CA PRO A 112 -12.78 -1.10 14.23
C PRO A 112 -13.84 -0.29 14.99
N GLU A 113 -13.59 0.99 15.25
CA GLU A 113 -14.56 1.88 15.89
C GLU A 113 -15.77 2.11 14.98
N ILE A 114 -15.53 2.41 13.71
CA ILE A 114 -16.57 2.58 12.70
C ILE A 114 -17.42 1.31 12.55
N ILE A 115 -16.77 0.15 12.45
CA ILE A 115 -17.45 -1.15 12.38
C ILE A 115 -18.31 -1.37 13.63
N GLY A 116 -17.79 -1.03 14.81
CA GLY A 116 -18.54 -1.14 16.05
C GLY A 116 -19.80 -0.28 16.09
N ARG A 117 -19.75 0.88 15.46
CA ARG A 117 -20.89 1.82 15.38
C ARG A 117 -22.02 1.26 14.52
N TYR A 118 -21.70 0.56 13.42
CA TYR A 118 -22.70 0.02 12.49
C TYR A 118 -23.09 -1.43 12.76
N LEU A 119 -22.17 -2.26 13.24
CA LEU A 119 -22.35 -3.71 13.41
C LEU A 119 -22.33 -4.18 14.88
N GLY A 120 -22.18 -3.24 15.82
CA GLY A 120 -22.26 -3.53 17.26
C GLY A 120 -20.95 -3.97 17.90
N LEU A 121 -21.01 -4.12 19.24
CA LEU A 121 -19.85 -4.37 20.08
C LEU A 121 -19.15 -5.71 19.82
N PRO A 122 -19.83 -6.84 19.57
CA PRO A 122 -19.14 -8.10 19.30
C PRO A 122 -18.24 -8.01 18.07
N THR A 123 -18.73 -7.42 16.98
CA THR A 123 -17.99 -7.24 15.74
C THR A 123 -16.81 -6.27 15.92
N LYS A 124 -16.99 -5.22 16.73
CA LYS A 124 -15.90 -4.31 17.11
C LYS A 124 -14.75 -5.04 17.80
N GLN A 125 -15.04 -5.89 18.78
CA GLN A 125 -14.01 -6.63 19.51
C GLN A 125 -13.29 -7.64 18.63
N LEU A 126 -14.02 -8.33 17.75
CA LEU A 126 -13.45 -9.23 16.76
C LEU A 126 -12.49 -8.47 15.84
N MET A 127 -12.91 -7.31 15.31
CA MET A 127 -12.08 -6.48 14.43
C MET A 127 -10.85 -5.91 15.15
N ARG A 128 -10.97 -5.53 16.41
CA ARG A 128 -9.81 -5.09 17.21
C ARG A 128 -8.79 -6.21 17.37
N GLY A 129 -9.24 -7.43 17.70
CA GLY A 129 -8.37 -8.59 17.80
C GLY A 129 -7.67 -8.89 16.47
N PHE A 130 -8.44 -8.89 15.37
CA PHE A 130 -7.89 -9.06 14.02
C PHE A 130 -6.87 -7.98 13.67
N THR A 131 -7.16 -6.71 13.95
CA THR A 131 -6.25 -5.59 13.69
C THR A 131 -4.95 -5.72 14.48
N VAL A 132 -4.99 -6.14 15.75
CA VAL A 132 -3.78 -6.36 16.55
C VAL A 132 -2.90 -7.45 15.92
N VAL A 133 -3.49 -8.60 15.57
CA VAL A 133 -2.75 -9.69 14.90
C VAL A 133 -2.16 -9.20 13.57
N LEU A 134 -2.96 -8.51 12.77
CA LEU A 134 -2.52 -7.95 11.49
C LEU A 134 -1.35 -6.98 11.67
N MET A 135 -1.41 -6.07 12.63
CA MET A 135 -0.34 -5.12 12.91
C MET A 135 0.96 -5.79 13.35
N ILE A 136 0.88 -6.86 14.15
CA ILE A 136 2.05 -7.65 14.53
C ILE A 136 2.69 -8.30 13.29
N LEU A 137 1.89 -8.92 12.43
CA LEU A 137 2.38 -9.56 11.20
C LEU A 137 2.98 -8.55 10.23
N VAL A 138 2.33 -7.41 10.04
CA VAL A 138 2.85 -6.31 9.21
C VAL A 138 4.16 -5.79 9.79
N GLY A 139 4.24 -5.56 11.11
CA GLY A 139 5.47 -5.15 11.78
C GLY A 139 6.62 -6.14 11.54
N ALA A 140 6.34 -7.44 11.65
CA ALA A 140 7.33 -8.48 11.37
C ALA A 140 7.87 -8.42 9.92
N VAL A 141 6.98 -8.21 8.93
CA VAL A 141 7.39 -8.06 7.52
C VAL A 141 8.24 -6.81 7.31
N PHE A 142 7.87 -5.69 7.94
CA PHE A 142 8.63 -4.45 7.85
C PHE A 142 10.00 -4.52 8.54
N VAL A 143 10.21 -5.42 9.49
CA VAL A 143 11.52 -5.70 10.07
C VAL A 143 12.30 -6.67 9.21
N ALA A 144 11.71 -7.81 8.84
CA ALA A 144 12.39 -8.89 8.12
C ALA A 144 12.74 -8.52 6.67
N GLY A 145 11.87 -7.75 5.99
CA GLY A 145 12.09 -7.35 4.60
C GLY A 145 13.38 -6.53 4.41
N PRO A 146 13.51 -5.36 5.04
CA PRO A 146 14.74 -4.56 4.98
C PRO A 146 15.96 -5.32 5.49
N ALA A 147 15.84 -6.10 6.58
CA ALA A 147 16.94 -6.88 7.12
C ALA A 147 17.48 -7.89 6.11
N GLY A 148 16.60 -8.60 5.41
CA GLY A 148 16.98 -9.55 4.37
C GLY A 148 17.64 -8.90 3.14
N LEU A 149 17.26 -7.66 2.80
CA LEU A 149 17.88 -6.91 1.72
C LEU A 149 19.27 -6.39 2.14
N LEU A 150 19.38 -5.82 3.33
CA LEU A 150 20.64 -5.30 3.87
C LEU A 150 21.68 -6.39 4.04
N ALA A 151 21.30 -7.58 4.51
CA ALA A 151 22.19 -8.71 4.64
C ALA A 151 22.80 -9.16 3.30
N LYS A 152 22.07 -8.98 2.19
CA LYS A 152 22.62 -9.28 0.84
C LYS A 152 23.58 -8.23 0.31
N LEU A 153 23.53 -7.03 0.86
CA LEU A 153 24.37 -5.89 0.44
C LEU A 153 25.59 -5.68 1.33
N THR A 154 25.69 -6.42 2.44
CA THR A 154 26.74 -6.27 3.46
C THR A 154 27.57 -7.55 3.58
N PRO A 155 28.79 -7.47 4.19
CA PRO A 155 29.64 -8.63 4.40
C PRO A 155 28.98 -9.73 5.24
N GLU A 156 29.42 -10.98 5.09
CA GLU A 156 28.80 -12.18 5.71
C GLU A 156 28.66 -12.11 7.25
N TYR A 157 29.51 -11.36 7.94
CA TYR A 157 29.39 -11.20 9.40
C TYR A 157 28.21 -10.32 9.82
N MET A 158 27.60 -9.56 8.87
CA MET A 158 26.36 -8.80 9.06
C MET A 158 25.18 -9.59 8.49
N ASP A 159 24.88 -10.72 9.11
CA ASP A 159 23.81 -11.63 8.70
C ASP A 159 22.40 -11.02 8.87
N VAL A 160 21.40 -11.78 8.48
CA VAL A 160 19.98 -11.35 8.60
C VAL A 160 19.61 -11.08 10.07
N THR A 161 20.16 -11.87 11.01
CA THR A 161 19.87 -11.72 12.44
C THR A 161 20.40 -10.39 12.97
N PHE A 162 21.64 -10.04 12.60
CA PHE A 162 22.21 -8.74 12.93
C PHE A 162 21.33 -7.59 12.45
N TRP A 163 20.89 -7.63 11.20
CA TRP A 163 20.05 -6.58 10.63
C TRP A 163 18.62 -6.55 11.20
N ILE A 164 18.04 -7.69 11.57
CA ILE A 164 16.76 -7.74 12.29
C ILE A 164 16.87 -6.95 13.61
N ILE A 165 17.93 -7.17 14.37
CA ILE A 165 18.15 -6.48 15.64
C ILE A 165 18.31 -4.97 15.40
N VAL A 166 19.14 -4.57 14.45
CA VAL A 166 19.39 -3.15 14.13
C VAL A 166 18.08 -2.45 13.67
N VAL A 167 17.32 -3.06 12.75
CA VAL A 167 16.08 -2.49 12.24
C VAL A 167 15.01 -2.43 13.33
N PHE A 168 14.92 -3.45 14.18
CA PHE A 168 13.99 -3.47 15.31
C PHE A 168 14.30 -2.33 16.30
N PHE A 169 15.56 -2.17 16.69
CA PHE A 169 15.97 -1.06 17.56
C PHE A 169 15.74 0.31 16.92
N TYR A 170 15.99 0.43 15.62
CA TYR A 170 15.66 1.65 14.88
C TYR A 170 14.16 1.99 14.98
N TYR A 171 13.28 1.02 14.80
CA TYR A 171 11.83 1.25 14.94
C TYR A 171 11.44 1.58 16.38
N MET A 172 12.02 0.91 17.38
CA MET A 172 11.80 1.25 18.79
C MET A 172 12.20 2.71 19.07
N LEU A 173 13.35 3.14 18.56
CA LEU A 173 13.80 4.52 18.72
C LEU A 173 12.90 5.49 17.95
N ALA A 174 12.49 5.14 16.74
CA ALA A 174 11.63 5.96 15.89
C ALA A 174 10.25 6.21 16.55
N THR A 175 9.72 5.27 17.33
CA THR A 175 8.44 5.47 18.04
C THR A 175 8.53 6.51 19.17
N LEU A 176 9.73 6.83 19.65
CA LEU A 176 9.96 7.87 20.67
C LEU A 176 10.09 9.28 20.06
N LEU A 177 10.24 9.38 18.74
CA LEU A 177 10.38 10.66 18.05
C LEU A 177 9.01 11.23 17.68
N PRO A 178 8.84 12.56 17.73
CA PRO A 178 7.59 13.20 17.29
C PRO A 178 7.37 12.96 15.79
N VAL A 179 6.39 12.13 15.50
CA VAL A 179 6.06 11.61 14.16
C VAL A 179 5.78 12.75 13.18
N ASP A 180 5.13 13.82 13.63
CA ASP A 180 4.71 14.95 12.81
C ASP A 180 5.85 15.67 12.11
N LYS A 181 7.00 15.84 12.79
CA LYS A 181 8.17 16.51 12.24
C LYS A 181 8.88 15.66 11.18
N ILE A 182 8.83 14.35 11.34
CA ILE A 182 9.46 13.39 10.42
C ILE A 182 8.57 13.18 9.21
N ILE A 183 7.30 12.87 9.40
CA ILE A 183 6.33 12.64 8.31
C ILE A 183 6.23 13.88 7.42
N GLY A 184 6.08 15.06 7.99
CA GLY A 184 5.91 16.28 7.20
C GLY A 184 7.11 16.70 6.36
N LYS A 185 8.34 16.26 6.69
CA LYS A 185 9.56 16.66 5.98
C LYS A 185 10.24 15.53 5.20
N ILE A 186 10.31 14.33 5.77
CA ILE A 186 11.09 13.22 5.23
C ILE A 186 10.25 12.35 4.29
N TYR A 187 8.98 12.12 4.60
CA TYR A 187 8.08 11.31 3.76
C TYR A 187 7.96 11.80 2.31
N PRO A 188 7.79 13.11 2.03
CA PRO A 188 7.75 13.57 0.66
C PRO A 188 9.02 13.26 -0.13
N LEU A 189 10.19 13.29 0.50
CA LEU A 189 11.46 12.95 -0.15
C LEU A 189 11.50 11.47 -0.56
N PHE A 190 11.12 10.56 0.34
CA PHE A 190 11.05 9.14 0.03
C PHE A 190 9.97 8.83 -1.02
N ALA A 191 8.83 9.51 -0.97
CA ALA A 191 7.77 9.35 -1.96
C ALA A 191 8.23 9.79 -3.37
N ILE A 192 8.96 10.90 -3.47
CA ILE A 192 9.56 11.36 -4.74
C ILE A 192 10.60 10.35 -5.24
N ALA A 193 11.47 9.84 -4.37
CA ALA A 193 12.46 8.83 -4.75
C ALA A 193 11.79 7.54 -5.26
N LEU A 194 10.76 7.07 -4.58
CA LEU A 194 9.98 5.89 -5.00
C LEU A 194 9.26 6.12 -6.33
N LEU A 195 8.64 7.30 -6.52
CA LEU A 195 7.99 7.68 -7.76
C LEU A 195 8.99 7.73 -8.92
N PHE A 196 10.16 8.35 -8.70
CA PHE A 196 11.24 8.40 -9.68
C PHE A 196 11.70 7.00 -10.07
N MET A 197 11.86 6.10 -9.10
CA MET A 197 12.22 4.70 -9.35
C MET A 197 11.12 4.00 -10.17
N ALA A 198 9.85 4.15 -9.81
CA ALA A 198 8.74 3.52 -10.52
C ALA A 198 8.63 4.01 -11.97
N VAL A 199 8.73 5.33 -12.18
CA VAL A 199 8.73 5.93 -13.52
C VAL A 199 9.96 5.50 -14.31
N GLY A 200 11.13 5.46 -13.68
CA GLY A 200 12.38 5.01 -14.31
C GLY A 200 12.28 3.56 -14.80
N ILE A 201 11.75 2.67 -13.98
CA ILE A 201 11.50 1.26 -14.37
C ILE A 201 10.52 1.19 -15.53
N LEU A 202 9.41 1.93 -15.47
CA LEU A 202 8.42 1.97 -16.56
C LEU A 202 9.05 2.46 -17.88
N VAL A 203 9.81 3.55 -17.84
CA VAL A 203 10.51 4.09 -19.02
C VAL A 203 11.49 3.06 -19.59
N MET A 204 12.29 2.41 -18.74
CA MET A 204 13.24 1.38 -19.16
C MET A 204 12.56 0.15 -19.75
N LEU A 205 11.42 -0.29 -19.19
CA LEU A 205 10.62 -1.37 -19.76
C LEU A 205 10.07 -1.02 -21.14
N LEU A 206 9.58 0.20 -21.31
CA LEU A 206 9.07 0.67 -22.59
C LEU A 206 10.18 0.90 -23.62
N TRP A 207 11.39 1.28 -23.20
CA TRP A 207 12.53 1.52 -24.08
C TRP A 207 13.19 0.22 -24.56
N ASN A 208 13.46 -0.69 -23.64
CA ASN A 208 14.20 -1.92 -23.92
C ASN A 208 13.32 -3.05 -24.51
N HIS A 209 11.98 -2.91 -24.46
CA HIS A 209 11.01 -3.91 -24.94
C HIS A 209 11.38 -5.36 -24.57
N PRO A 210 11.67 -5.68 -23.26
CA PRO A 210 12.00 -7.04 -22.87
C PRO A 210 10.85 -8.00 -23.21
N ALA A 211 11.18 -9.25 -23.47
CA ALA A 211 10.19 -10.30 -23.67
C ALA A 211 9.49 -10.60 -22.34
N LEU A 212 8.34 -9.94 -22.11
CA LEU A 212 7.49 -10.24 -20.94
C LEU A 212 6.55 -11.39 -21.27
N PRO A 213 6.26 -12.30 -20.31
CA PRO A 213 5.33 -13.37 -20.50
C PRO A 213 3.92 -12.82 -20.78
N GLU A 214 3.23 -13.43 -21.76
CA GLU A 214 1.87 -13.06 -22.14
C GLU A 214 0.85 -14.03 -21.51
N ILE A 215 -0.36 -13.57 -21.20
CA ILE A 215 -1.41 -14.39 -20.59
C ILE A 215 -1.70 -15.65 -21.43
N THR A 216 -1.67 -15.55 -22.74
CA THR A 216 -1.97 -16.66 -23.66
C THR A 216 -0.91 -17.75 -23.69
N ALA A 217 0.35 -17.42 -23.38
CA ALA A 217 1.47 -18.35 -23.47
C ALA A 217 1.66 -19.25 -22.22
N VAL A 218 1.11 -18.85 -21.07
CA VAL A 218 1.47 -19.46 -19.77
C VAL A 218 0.32 -20.22 -19.11
N SER A 219 -0.89 -20.17 -19.70
CA SER A 219 -2.09 -20.77 -19.11
C SER A 219 -2.00 -22.29 -18.85
N TYR A 220 -1.05 -22.98 -19.47
CA TYR A 220 -0.96 -24.45 -19.37
C TYR A 220 0.30 -24.99 -18.66
N THR A 221 1.34 -24.18 -18.50
CA THR A 221 2.63 -24.69 -17.98
C THR A 221 2.76 -24.62 -16.46
N HIS A 222 1.90 -23.88 -15.77
CA HIS A 222 1.97 -23.72 -14.30
C HIS A 222 0.89 -24.47 -13.53
N LEU A 223 0.02 -25.22 -14.20
CA LEU A 223 -0.91 -26.16 -13.54
C LEU A 223 -0.29 -27.50 -13.20
N THR A 224 0.88 -27.80 -13.71
CA THR A 224 1.67 -28.93 -13.24
C THR A 224 2.54 -28.43 -12.09
N LEU A 225 2.16 -28.78 -10.86
CA LEU A 225 3.05 -28.73 -9.70
C LEU A 225 4.38 -29.37 -10.10
N PRO A 226 5.53 -28.73 -9.86
CA PRO A 226 6.79 -29.43 -10.02
C PRO A 226 6.74 -30.66 -9.11
N THR A 227 6.63 -31.81 -9.70
CA THR A 227 6.90 -33.09 -8.99
C THR A 227 8.34 -32.99 -8.53
N ILE A 228 8.49 -32.94 -7.24
CA ILE A 228 9.76 -33.05 -6.52
C ILE A 228 10.37 -34.42 -6.82
#